data_c846db06eb5817e337f38b9ce130246c
#
_entry.id   c846db06eb5817e337f38b9ce130246c
#
_cell.length_a   1.000
_cell.length_b   1.000
_cell.length_c   1.000
_cell.angle_alpha   90.00
_cell.angle_beta   90.00
_cell.angle_gamma   90.00
#
_symmetry.space_group_name_H-M   'P 1'
#
loop_
_entity.id
_entity.type
_entity.pdbx_description
1 polymer ?
#
loop_
_entity_poly.entity_id
_entity_poly.type
_entity_poly.pdbx_seq_one_letter_code
_entity_poly.pdbx_strand_id
1 'polypeptide(L)'
;CSPESDSNDTNSIGALSITTTEASLINKTTAKVGGVLLSAGGQTVTSRGVCYSTEPNPTIEDTKISNPGWIGTFVCQLTGLTAATQYYVRAYASNPSGLVYGQEITFTTTTEALSPPFVTTTEASEITQTVAISGGEVISAGGTEILARGICWSTTENPSLLDNVVDAPGT
;
A
#
# COMPACT_ATOMS: atom_id res chain seq x y z
N CYS A 1 45.39 -35.43 -25.63
CA CYS A 1 44.67 -34.30 -26.15
C CYS A 1 43.31 -34.30 -25.44
N SER A 2 43.20 -33.63 -24.31
CA SER A 2 41.91 -33.46 -23.58
C SER A 2 41.23 -32.22 -24.10
N PRO A 3 39.94 -32.25 -24.36
CA PRO A 3 39.19 -31.01 -24.62
C PRO A 3 39.01 -30.26 -23.29
N GLU A 4 39.44 -29.03 -23.30
CA GLU A 4 39.15 -28.08 -22.23
C GLU A 4 37.64 -27.88 -22.15
N SER A 5 37.08 -28.12 -20.99
CA SER A 5 35.71 -27.72 -20.70
C SER A 5 35.71 -26.22 -20.50
N ASP A 6 35.33 -25.49 -21.55
CA ASP A 6 34.92 -24.09 -21.44
C ASP A 6 33.66 -24.03 -20.60
N SER A 7 33.84 -23.99 -19.29
CA SER A 7 32.78 -23.51 -18.38
C SER A 7 32.76 -21.99 -18.44
N ASN A 8 32.30 -21.47 -19.57
CA ASN A 8 31.89 -20.07 -19.66
C ASN A 8 30.52 -19.91 -18.92
N ASP A 9 30.59 -20.14 -17.61
CA ASP A 9 29.51 -19.71 -16.71
C ASP A 9 29.63 -18.19 -16.57
N THR A 10 29.23 -17.49 -17.61
CA THR A 10 28.92 -16.10 -17.50
C THR A 10 27.71 -16.02 -16.53
N ASN A 11 28.04 -15.94 -15.24
CA ASN A 11 27.12 -15.49 -14.22
C ASN A 11 26.46 -14.19 -14.75
N SER A 12 25.31 -14.31 -15.38
CA SER A 12 24.55 -13.21 -15.93
C SER A 12 24.03 -12.40 -14.74
N ILE A 13 24.90 -11.54 -14.24
CA ILE A 13 24.51 -10.53 -13.26
C ILE A 13 23.47 -9.67 -13.97
N GLY A 14 22.20 -9.94 -13.68
CA GLY A 14 21.09 -9.23 -14.30
C GLY A 14 21.25 -7.71 -14.15
N ALA A 15 20.80 -6.95 -15.13
CA ALA A 15 20.82 -5.50 -15.07
C ALA A 15 20.06 -4.98 -13.81
N LEU A 16 20.41 -3.79 -13.34
CA LEU A 16 19.64 -3.08 -12.32
C LEU A 16 18.18 -2.99 -12.79
N SER A 17 17.22 -3.44 -11.97
CA SER A 17 15.82 -3.54 -12.36
C SER A 17 14.88 -3.27 -11.19
N ILE A 18 13.89 -2.41 -11.41
CA ILE A 18 12.89 -2.00 -10.42
C ILE A 18 11.51 -1.89 -11.05
N THR A 19 10.46 -2.16 -10.27
CA THR A 19 9.07 -1.90 -10.64
C THR A 19 8.43 -0.95 -9.64
N THR A 20 7.47 -0.15 -10.09
CA THR A 20 6.62 0.68 -9.23
C THR A 20 5.41 -0.13 -8.79
N THR A 21 5.02 -0.04 -7.52
CA THR A 21 3.79 -0.67 -7.01
C THR A 21 2.64 0.31 -7.03
N GLU A 22 1.41 -0.21 -7.08
CA GLU A 22 0.19 0.58 -7.01
C GLU A 22 0.15 1.48 -5.77
N ALA A 23 -0.50 2.65 -5.92
CA ALA A 23 -0.74 3.56 -4.81
C ALA A 23 -1.82 3.00 -3.87
N SER A 24 -1.62 3.21 -2.58
CA SER A 24 -2.55 2.78 -1.52
C SER A 24 -2.70 3.83 -0.43
N LEU A 25 -3.71 3.68 0.43
CA LEU A 25 -4.02 4.64 1.50
C LEU A 25 -4.01 6.10 1.02
N ILE A 26 -4.63 6.31 -0.15
CA ILE A 26 -4.73 7.63 -0.78
C ILE A 26 -5.70 8.47 0.03
N ASN A 27 -5.22 9.62 0.49
CA ASN A 27 -5.96 10.58 1.29
C ASN A 27 -5.88 11.97 0.62
N LYS A 28 -6.46 12.98 1.25
CA LYS A 28 -6.44 14.38 0.81
C LYS A 28 -5.02 14.93 0.60
N THR A 29 -4.09 14.58 1.49
CA THR A 29 -2.74 15.14 1.53
C THR A 29 -1.64 14.08 1.62
N THR A 30 -2.01 12.81 1.60
CA THR A 30 -1.06 11.69 1.76
C THR A 30 -1.42 10.52 0.86
N ALA A 31 -0.42 9.70 0.53
CA ALA A 31 -0.59 8.40 -0.12
C ALA A 31 0.60 7.48 0.23
N LYS A 32 0.44 6.18 0.04
CA LYS A 32 1.57 5.23 0.08
C LYS A 32 1.82 4.67 -1.30
N VAL A 33 3.05 4.74 -1.74
CA VAL A 33 3.53 4.13 -2.99
C VAL A 33 4.92 3.57 -2.73
N GLY A 34 5.31 2.57 -3.47
CA GLY A 34 6.64 1.99 -3.34
C GLY A 34 7.11 1.34 -4.62
N GLY A 35 7.92 0.31 -4.47
CA GLY A 35 8.41 -0.46 -5.58
C GLY A 35 9.00 -1.79 -5.13
N VAL A 36 9.35 -2.59 -6.11
CA VAL A 36 10.11 -3.82 -5.90
C VAL A 36 11.43 -3.70 -6.66
N LEU A 37 12.53 -3.63 -5.94
CA LEU A 37 13.86 -3.75 -6.54
C LEU A 37 14.15 -5.22 -6.81
N LEU A 38 14.08 -5.60 -8.08
CA LEU A 38 14.20 -6.99 -8.55
C LEU A 38 15.64 -7.46 -8.65
N SER A 39 16.54 -6.57 -9.09
CA SER A 39 17.97 -6.86 -9.27
C SER A 39 18.80 -5.61 -8.99
N ALA A 40 19.93 -5.79 -8.31
CA ALA A 40 20.91 -4.74 -8.07
C ALA A 40 21.95 -4.62 -9.22
N GLY A 41 21.88 -5.45 -10.26
CA GLY A 41 22.84 -5.47 -11.34
C GLY A 41 24.24 -5.91 -10.91
N GLY A 42 24.35 -6.75 -9.86
CA GLY A 42 25.63 -7.22 -9.32
C GLY A 42 26.48 -6.16 -8.61
N GLN A 43 25.91 -5.00 -8.33
CA GLN A 43 26.61 -3.90 -7.67
C GLN A 43 25.80 -3.40 -6.45
N THR A 44 26.46 -2.62 -5.62
CA THR A 44 25.80 -2.02 -4.45
C THR A 44 24.78 -0.96 -4.89
N VAL A 45 23.54 -1.07 -4.42
CA VAL A 45 22.51 -0.04 -4.60
C VAL A 45 22.93 1.21 -3.84
N THR A 46 23.10 2.32 -4.55
CA THR A 46 23.50 3.60 -3.97
C THR A 46 22.32 4.44 -3.52
N SER A 47 21.17 4.32 -4.21
CA SER A 47 19.93 5.02 -3.86
C SER A 47 18.74 4.24 -4.41
N ARG A 48 17.62 4.28 -3.70
CA ARG A 48 16.30 3.88 -4.19
C ARG A 48 15.21 4.66 -3.48
N GLY A 49 14.03 4.71 -4.10
CA GLY A 49 12.87 5.41 -3.56
C GLY A 49 11.79 5.59 -4.60
N VAL A 50 10.97 6.61 -4.41
CA VAL A 50 9.97 7.06 -5.39
C VAL A 50 10.19 8.51 -5.74
N CYS A 51 9.93 8.89 -6.98
CA CYS A 51 9.79 10.28 -7.43
C CYS A 51 8.37 10.50 -7.95
N TYR A 52 7.84 11.69 -7.76
CA TYR A 52 6.48 12.03 -8.12
C TYR A 52 6.32 13.50 -8.50
N SER A 53 5.34 13.77 -9.36
CA SER A 53 5.01 15.10 -9.87
C SER A 53 3.54 15.16 -10.24
N THR A 54 3.01 16.35 -10.50
CA THR A 54 1.71 16.55 -11.17
C THR A 54 1.84 16.47 -12.70
N GLU A 55 3.06 16.41 -13.22
CA GLU A 55 3.35 16.22 -14.63
C GLU A 55 3.79 14.77 -14.92
N PRO A 56 3.53 14.26 -16.13
CA PRO A 56 3.95 12.91 -16.55
C PRO A 56 5.48 12.72 -16.56
N ASN A 57 5.90 11.46 -16.40
CA ASN A 57 7.29 11.02 -16.45
C ASN A 57 8.19 11.65 -15.37
N PRO A 58 7.80 11.58 -14.07
CA PRO A 58 8.61 12.14 -13.01
C PRO A 58 10.00 11.50 -12.95
N THR A 59 10.98 12.30 -12.60
CA THR A 59 12.40 11.94 -12.47
C THR A 59 12.91 12.21 -11.06
N ILE A 60 14.15 11.86 -10.76
CA ILE A 60 14.78 12.18 -9.48
C ILE A 60 15.05 13.69 -9.28
N GLU A 61 14.86 14.50 -10.31
CA GLU A 61 14.94 15.97 -10.21
C GLU A 61 13.63 16.59 -9.68
N ASP A 62 12.53 15.85 -9.80
CA ASP A 62 11.24 16.22 -9.21
C ASP A 62 11.21 15.89 -7.71
N THR A 63 10.03 15.97 -7.10
CA THR A 63 9.90 15.60 -5.68
C THR A 63 10.16 14.13 -5.51
N LYS A 64 11.06 13.79 -4.59
CA LYS A 64 11.43 12.39 -4.33
C LYS A 64 11.48 12.06 -2.84
N ILE A 65 11.22 10.79 -2.55
CA ILE A 65 11.36 10.21 -1.22
C ILE A 65 12.33 9.04 -1.32
N SER A 66 13.44 9.15 -0.61
CA SER A 66 14.43 8.09 -0.54
C SER A 66 14.01 7.02 0.48
N ASN A 67 14.18 5.77 0.11
CA ASN A 67 13.98 4.61 0.98
C ASN A 67 15.22 3.72 0.87
N PRO A 68 16.27 3.98 1.67
CA PRO A 68 17.51 3.23 1.59
C PRO A 68 17.28 1.75 1.95
N GLY A 69 17.99 0.85 1.28
CA GLY A 69 17.87 -0.59 1.52
C GLY A 69 18.33 -1.41 0.33
N TRP A 70 18.08 -2.71 0.40
CA TRP A 70 18.56 -3.74 -0.54
C TRP A 70 17.44 -4.19 -1.50
N ILE A 71 17.70 -5.25 -2.27
CA ILE A 71 16.71 -5.94 -3.11
C ILE A 71 15.45 -6.26 -2.31
N GLY A 72 14.30 -6.15 -2.95
CA GLY A 72 12.99 -6.46 -2.39
C GLY A 72 12.02 -5.29 -2.40
N THR A 73 10.86 -5.50 -1.78
CA THR A 73 9.77 -4.53 -1.71
C THR A 73 10.09 -3.41 -0.72
N PHE A 74 9.66 -2.21 -1.04
CA PHE A 74 9.68 -1.07 -0.14
C PHE A 74 8.44 -0.19 -0.35
N VAL A 75 8.10 0.58 0.67
CA VAL A 75 6.99 1.53 0.65
C VAL A 75 7.47 2.89 1.15
N CYS A 76 7.05 3.94 0.48
CA CYS A 76 7.26 5.33 0.86
C CYS A 76 5.92 5.97 1.22
N GLN A 77 5.91 6.82 2.24
CA GLN A 77 4.78 7.65 2.60
C GLN A 77 4.93 9.01 1.92
N LEU A 78 4.05 9.33 0.97
CA LEU A 78 3.94 10.65 0.37
C LEU A 78 3.12 11.54 1.31
N THR A 79 3.58 12.76 1.54
CA THR A 79 2.92 13.76 2.41
C THR A 79 2.95 15.13 1.76
N GLY A 80 2.09 16.04 2.23
CA GLY A 80 2.04 17.40 1.69
C GLY A 80 1.44 17.48 0.29
N LEU A 81 0.67 16.48 -0.11
CA LEU A 81 -0.02 16.47 -1.40
C LEU A 81 -1.17 17.48 -1.41
N THR A 82 -1.55 17.93 -2.60
CA THR A 82 -2.74 18.78 -2.82
C THR A 82 -3.96 17.89 -2.98
N ALA A 83 -5.10 18.28 -2.39
CA ALA A 83 -6.36 17.57 -2.52
C ALA A 83 -6.89 17.56 -3.95
N ALA A 84 -7.68 16.53 -4.30
CA ALA A 84 -8.31 16.37 -5.61
C ALA A 84 -7.33 16.54 -6.79
N THR A 85 -6.08 16.13 -6.61
CA THR A 85 -4.99 16.35 -7.58
C THR A 85 -4.44 15.02 -8.06
N GLN A 86 -4.29 14.88 -9.36
CA GLN A 86 -3.63 13.72 -9.97
C GLN A 86 -2.11 13.84 -9.84
N TYR A 87 -1.48 12.73 -9.44
CA TYR A 87 -0.03 12.58 -9.35
C TYR A 87 0.45 11.44 -10.22
N TYR A 88 1.61 11.63 -10.83
CA TYR A 88 2.38 10.61 -11.53
C TYR A 88 3.52 10.18 -10.63
N VAL A 89 3.80 8.88 -10.55
CA VAL A 89 4.81 8.32 -9.64
C VAL A 89 5.61 7.24 -10.32
N ARG A 90 6.91 7.22 -10.07
CA ARG A 90 7.82 6.14 -10.48
C ARG A 90 8.73 5.75 -9.33
N ALA A 91 8.91 4.46 -9.12
CA ALA A 91 10.01 3.97 -8.29
C ALA A 91 11.33 4.17 -9.04
N TYR A 92 12.41 4.44 -8.33
CA TYR A 92 13.75 4.56 -8.91
C TYR A 92 14.78 3.78 -8.09
N ALA A 93 15.84 3.35 -8.76
CA ALA A 93 17.02 2.79 -8.12
C ALA A 93 18.26 3.19 -8.89
N SER A 94 19.36 3.36 -8.17
CA SER A 94 20.68 3.64 -8.75
C SER A 94 21.78 2.75 -8.16
N ASN A 95 22.78 2.48 -8.97
CA ASN A 95 24.04 1.86 -8.60
C ASN A 95 25.17 2.54 -9.38
N PRO A 96 26.47 2.15 -9.22
CA PRO A 96 27.58 2.73 -9.98
C PRO A 96 27.45 2.63 -11.51
N SER A 97 26.63 1.70 -12.03
CA SER A 97 26.40 1.55 -13.48
C SER A 97 25.31 2.47 -14.02
N GLY A 98 24.48 3.08 -13.16
CA GLY A 98 23.45 4.01 -13.61
C GLY A 98 22.19 4.05 -12.75
N LEU A 99 21.19 4.75 -13.28
CA LEU A 99 19.88 4.99 -12.70
C LEU A 99 18.81 4.32 -13.58
N VAL A 100 17.85 3.66 -12.94
CA VAL A 100 16.67 3.09 -13.60
C VAL A 100 15.40 3.53 -12.90
N TYR A 101 14.32 3.57 -13.65
CA TYR A 101 12.97 3.85 -13.17
C TYR A 101 12.07 2.65 -13.43
N GLY A 102 11.14 2.42 -12.50
CA GLY A 102 10.00 1.54 -12.72
C GLY A 102 8.98 2.17 -13.69
N GLN A 103 7.97 1.42 -14.05
CA GLN A 103 6.85 1.95 -14.83
C GLN A 103 6.16 3.10 -14.09
N GLU A 104 5.62 4.05 -14.84
CA GLU A 104 4.82 5.10 -14.28
C GLU A 104 3.45 4.58 -13.85
N ILE A 105 3.00 5.02 -12.70
CA ILE A 105 1.63 4.86 -12.23
C ILE A 105 1.02 6.23 -11.93
N THR A 106 -0.30 6.31 -11.89
CA THR A 106 -1.03 7.51 -11.49
C THR A 106 -1.98 7.23 -10.34
N PHE A 107 -2.22 8.24 -9.52
CA PHE A 107 -3.31 8.24 -8.55
C PHE A 107 -3.85 9.66 -8.37
N THR A 108 -5.07 9.79 -7.87
CA THR A 108 -5.68 11.09 -7.54
C THR A 108 -5.96 11.13 -6.04
N THR A 109 -5.50 12.19 -5.38
CA THR A 109 -5.80 12.45 -3.96
C THR A 109 -7.29 12.71 -3.76
N THR A 110 -7.82 12.36 -2.59
CA THR A 110 -9.24 12.56 -2.27
C THR A 110 -9.53 14.02 -1.92
N THR A 111 -10.80 14.40 -1.95
CA THR A 111 -11.28 15.69 -1.46
C THR A 111 -11.40 15.73 0.06
N GLU A 112 -11.61 14.54 0.68
CA GLU A 112 -11.80 14.40 2.12
C GLU A 112 -10.71 13.50 2.74
N ALA A 113 -10.43 13.75 4.01
CA ALA A 113 -9.53 12.89 4.77
C ALA A 113 -10.19 11.53 5.04
N LEU A 114 -9.43 10.45 4.93
CA LEU A 114 -9.88 9.15 5.40
C LEU A 114 -10.01 9.16 6.92
N SER A 115 -11.11 8.61 7.42
CA SER A 115 -11.37 8.41 8.84
C SER A 115 -11.85 6.97 9.09
N PRO A 116 -11.74 6.46 10.31
CA PRO A 116 -12.37 5.19 10.63
C PRO A 116 -13.88 5.24 10.36
N PRO A 117 -14.51 4.12 9.98
CA PRO A 117 -15.96 4.05 9.91
C PRO A 117 -16.59 4.43 11.24
N PHE A 118 -17.71 5.12 11.17
CA PHE A 118 -18.53 5.44 12.35
C PHE A 118 -19.78 4.58 12.35
N VAL A 119 -19.98 3.83 13.42
CA VAL A 119 -21.09 2.90 13.58
C VAL A 119 -21.82 3.16 14.89
N THR A 120 -23.12 2.84 14.92
CA THR A 120 -23.92 2.78 16.14
C THR A 120 -24.44 1.38 16.35
N THR A 121 -24.67 1.00 17.61
CA THR A 121 -25.31 -0.25 18.00
C THR A 121 -26.72 0.03 18.49
N THR A 122 -27.70 -0.75 18.04
CA THR A 122 -29.07 -0.69 18.57
C THR A 122 -29.18 -1.54 19.84
N GLU A 123 -30.04 -1.12 20.74
CA GLU A 123 -30.33 -1.90 21.94
C GLU A 123 -30.84 -3.31 21.58
N ALA A 124 -30.49 -4.29 22.40
CA ALA A 124 -30.97 -5.65 22.22
C ALA A 124 -32.47 -5.74 22.52
N SER A 125 -33.20 -6.44 21.67
CA SER A 125 -34.65 -6.66 21.76
C SER A 125 -34.96 -8.18 21.66
N GLU A 126 -36.23 -8.53 21.88
CA GLU A 126 -36.72 -9.93 21.85
C GLU A 126 -35.87 -10.89 22.68
N ILE A 127 -35.45 -10.43 23.85
CA ILE A 127 -34.56 -11.18 24.73
C ILE A 127 -35.31 -12.34 25.35
N THR A 128 -34.80 -13.56 25.15
CA THR A 128 -35.27 -14.80 25.76
C THR A 128 -34.11 -15.50 26.47
N GLN A 129 -34.33 -16.74 26.94
CA GLN A 129 -33.25 -17.53 27.56
C GLN A 129 -32.11 -17.88 26.60
N THR A 130 -32.37 -17.90 25.29
CA THR A 130 -31.42 -18.41 24.29
C THR A 130 -31.28 -17.52 23.05
N VAL A 131 -32.09 -16.46 22.93
CA VAL A 131 -32.13 -15.57 21.75
C VAL A 131 -32.20 -14.13 22.19
N ALA A 132 -31.52 -13.28 21.47
CA ALA A 132 -31.68 -11.83 21.49
C ALA A 132 -31.46 -11.29 20.06
N ILE A 133 -32.14 -10.19 19.72
CA ILE A 133 -31.96 -9.49 18.47
C ILE A 133 -31.27 -8.17 18.77
N SER A 134 -30.20 -7.90 18.07
CA SER A 134 -29.50 -6.61 18.09
C SER A 134 -29.00 -6.27 16.69
N GLY A 135 -28.61 -5.04 16.48
CA GLY A 135 -28.16 -4.54 15.21
C GLY A 135 -27.31 -3.29 15.34
N GLY A 136 -27.12 -2.60 14.25
CA GLY A 136 -26.41 -1.33 14.22
C GLY A 136 -26.53 -0.68 12.87
N GLU A 137 -26.12 0.57 12.80
CA GLU A 137 -26.09 1.36 11.58
C GLU A 137 -24.67 1.84 11.31
N VAL A 138 -24.20 1.73 10.06
CA VAL A 138 -22.98 2.38 9.60
C VAL A 138 -23.35 3.80 9.18
N ILE A 139 -23.04 4.76 10.05
CA ILE A 139 -23.33 6.19 9.83
C ILE A 139 -22.40 6.79 8.80
N SER A 140 -21.15 6.35 8.78
CA SER A 140 -20.12 6.80 7.84
C SER A 140 -19.13 5.68 7.52
N ALA A 141 -18.83 5.53 6.25
CA ALA A 141 -17.79 4.61 5.78
C ALA A 141 -16.35 5.18 5.96
N GLY A 142 -16.23 6.44 6.36
CA GLY A 142 -14.91 7.06 6.56
C GLY A 142 -14.12 7.36 5.30
N GLY A 143 -14.77 7.33 4.12
CA GLY A 143 -14.15 7.64 2.84
C GLY A 143 -13.57 6.42 2.10
N THR A 144 -13.83 5.21 2.58
CA THR A 144 -13.46 3.94 1.92
C THR A 144 -14.63 2.96 1.92
N GLU A 145 -14.54 1.91 1.11
CA GLU A 145 -15.53 0.83 1.11
C GLU A 145 -15.54 0.08 2.44
N ILE A 146 -16.73 -0.31 2.89
CA ILE A 146 -16.90 -1.19 4.05
C ILE A 146 -16.72 -2.64 3.60
N LEU A 147 -15.65 -3.27 4.03
CA LEU A 147 -15.31 -4.65 3.65
C LEU A 147 -16.08 -5.70 4.47
N ALA A 148 -16.43 -5.38 5.72
CA ALA A 148 -17.16 -6.26 6.61
C ALA A 148 -17.92 -5.46 7.66
N ARG A 149 -19.06 -5.98 8.11
CA ARG A 149 -19.83 -5.45 9.23
C ARG A 149 -20.50 -6.58 10.01
N GLY A 150 -20.77 -6.37 11.27
CA GLY A 150 -21.35 -7.39 12.12
C GLY A 150 -21.56 -6.91 13.53
N ILE A 151 -21.92 -7.82 14.41
CA ILE A 151 -22.04 -7.59 15.84
C ILE A 151 -21.14 -8.55 16.59
N CYS A 152 -20.44 -8.05 17.59
CA CYS A 152 -19.75 -8.87 18.56
C CYS A 152 -20.43 -8.74 19.93
N TRP A 153 -20.45 -9.85 20.69
CA TRP A 153 -21.02 -9.85 22.05
C TRP A 153 -20.18 -10.74 22.98
N SER A 154 -20.24 -10.45 24.25
CA SER A 154 -19.56 -11.18 25.32
C SER A 154 -20.36 -11.09 26.61
N THR A 155 -20.05 -11.93 27.57
CA THR A 155 -20.53 -11.83 28.95
C THR A 155 -19.69 -10.87 29.79
N THR A 156 -18.60 -10.37 29.26
CA THR A 156 -17.72 -9.34 29.83
C THR A 156 -17.91 -8.01 29.11
N GLU A 157 -17.56 -6.92 29.76
CA GLU A 157 -17.60 -5.58 29.17
C GLU A 157 -16.61 -5.45 27.97
N ASN A 158 -16.95 -4.55 27.04
CA ASN A 158 -16.14 -4.23 25.85
C ASN A 158 -15.87 -5.44 24.94
N PRO A 159 -16.92 -6.07 24.37
CA PRO A 159 -16.75 -7.17 23.43
C PRO A 159 -15.92 -6.75 22.22
N SER A 160 -15.14 -7.65 21.70
CA SER A 160 -14.21 -7.47 20.60
C SER A 160 -14.41 -8.55 19.52
N LEU A 161 -13.67 -8.45 18.42
CA LEU A 161 -13.69 -9.47 17.36
C LEU A 161 -13.07 -10.81 17.77
N LEU A 162 -12.50 -10.91 18.97
CA LEU A 162 -11.99 -12.15 19.56
C LEU A 162 -13.07 -12.92 20.36
N ASP A 163 -14.20 -12.27 20.60
CA ASP A 163 -15.36 -12.85 21.29
C ASP A 163 -16.33 -13.48 20.28
N ASN A 164 -17.60 -13.59 20.62
CA ASN A 164 -18.61 -14.10 19.68
C ASN A 164 -18.90 -13.03 18.62
N VAL A 165 -18.96 -13.43 17.37
CA VAL A 165 -19.20 -12.53 16.23
C VAL A 165 -20.29 -13.12 15.32
N VAL A 166 -21.15 -12.25 14.82
CA VAL A 166 -22.05 -12.53 13.68
C VAL A 166 -21.84 -11.46 12.63
N ASP A 167 -21.44 -11.90 11.45
CA ASP A 167 -21.33 -11.02 10.28
C ASP A 167 -22.71 -10.73 9.70
N ALA A 168 -22.95 -9.50 9.34
CA ALA A 168 -24.12 -9.11 8.57
C ALA A 168 -23.76 -9.15 7.08
N PRO A 169 -24.66 -9.68 6.21
CA PRO A 169 -24.41 -9.67 4.78
C PRO A 169 -24.18 -8.25 4.27
N GLY A 170 -23.18 -8.12 3.40
CA GLY A 170 -22.94 -6.88 2.67
C GLY A 170 -24.12 -6.53 1.78
N THR A 171 -24.42 -5.26 1.62
CA THR A 171 -25.31 -4.75 0.56
C THR A 171 -24.51 -4.47 -0.67
#